data_58d6d504d23ed2bb2c02c52533911e87
#
_entry.id   58d6d504d23ed2bb2c02c52533911e87
#
_cell.length_a   1.000
_cell.length_b   1.000
_cell.length_c   1.000
_cell.angle_alpha   90.00
_cell.angle_beta   90.00
_cell.angle_gamma   90.00
#
_symmetry.space_group_name_H-M   'P 1'
#
loop_
_entity.id
_entity.type
_entity.pdbx_description
1 polymer ?
#
loop_
_entity_poly.entity_id
_entity_poly.type
_entity_poly.pdbx_seq_one_letter_code
_entity_poly.pdbx_strand_id
1 'polypeptide(L)'
;MGMPHTAERWTAAMVRELPADSYRYEVVAGELFVTPAPSATHQRAVTGLLVRLANYLEHQPWAEVLASPADISFQADMLVQPDLFVLPITPDEGRVLGWSQIRTLLLAVEVLSPSTARADRQVKRRLYQQERVGEYWIVDVDARLVERWRATDERPEIVSTSLRWQPEPSTAPFELDLPEFFDDVLRTH
;
A
#
# COMPACT_ATOMS: atom_id res chain seq x y z
N MET A 1 -41.93 15.31 4.99
CA MET A 1 -41.14 14.30 4.27
C MET A 1 -39.79 14.93 3.96
N GLY A 2 -38.75 14.64 4.76
CA GLY A 2 -37.38 15.09 4.48
C GLY A 2 -36.84 14.21 3.36
N MET A 3 -36.38 14.82 2.26
CA MET A 3 -35.57 14.11 1.26
C MET A 3 -34.26 13.67 1.93
N PRO A 4 -33.79 12.45 1.72
CA PRO A 4 -32.46 12.07 2.15
C PRO A 4 -31.45 12.97 1.41
N HIS A 5 -30.66 13.73 2.13
CA HIS A 5 -29.42 14.32 1.60
C HIS A 5 -28.55 13.14 1.17
N THR A 6 -28.47 12.86 -0.12
CA THR A 6 -27.41 12.02 -0.66
C THR A 6 -26.12 12.76 -0.36
N ALA A 7 -25.33 12.23 0.56
CA ALA A 7 -23.98 12.74 0.76
C ALA A 7 -23.26 12.70 -0.60
N GLU A 8 -22.68 13.82 -0.98
CA GLU A 8 -21.95 13.95 -2.25
C GLU A 8 -20.82 12.91 -2.25
N ARG A 9 -20.85 12.02 -3.25
CA ARG A 9 -19.83 10.98 -3.34
C ARG A 9 -18.57 11.58 -3.97
N TRP A 10 -17.46 11.41 -3.30
CA TRP A 10 -16.16 11.85 -3.79
C TRP A 10 -15.70 11.00 -4.98
N THR A 11 -14.95 11.64 -5.88
CA THR A 11 -14.32 10.98 -7.02
C THR A 11 -12.81 11.27 -7.03
N ALA A 12 -12.05 10.45 -7.74
CA ALA A 12 -10.62 10.69 -7.95
C ALA A 12 -10.34 12.07 -8.59
N ALA A 13 -11.22 12.54 -9.49
CA ALA A 13 -11.10 13.87 -10.10
C ALA A 13 -11.25 14.97 -9.06
N MET A 14 -12.25 14.91 -8.18
CA MET A 14 -12.44 15.89 -7.10
C MET A 14 -11.26 15.93 -6.13
N VAL A 15 -10.68 14.76 -5.80
CA VAL A 15 -9.51 14.70 -4.92
C VAL A 15 -8.30 15.38 -5.55
N ARG A 16 -8.08 15.22 -6.86
CA ARG A 16 -6.98 15.89 -7.58
C ARG A 16 -7.09 17.41 -7.66
N GLU A 17 -8.29 17.95 -7.41
CA GLU A 17 -8.53 19.40 -7.34
C GLU A 17 -8.31 19.99 -5.94
N LEU A 18 -8.10 19.13 -4.92
CA LEU A 18 -7.83 19.60 -3.56
C LEU A 18 -6.48 20.31 -3.49
N PRO A 19 -6.30 21.23 -2.52
CA PRO A 19 -5.05 21.95 -2.35
C PRO A 19 -3.86 21.02 -2.13
N ALA A 20 -2.71 21.34 -2.71
CA ALA A 20 -1.44 20.70 -2.39
C ALA A 20 -0.95 21.24 -1.04
N ASP A 21 -1.31 20.54 0.02
CA ASP A 21 -0.92 20.85 1.40
C ASP A 21 -0.17 19.65 2.06
N SER A 22 -0.09 19.64 3.38
CA SER A 22 0.58 18.56 4.12
C SER A 22 -0.26 17.32 4.37
N TYR A 23 -1.50 17.28 3.85
CA TYR A 23 -2.39 16.13 4.00
C TYR A 23 -2.32 15.22 2.78
N ARG A 24 -2.52 13.92 3.02
CA ARG A 24 -2.79 12.94 1.99
C ARG A 24 -4.30 12.80 1.84
N TYR A 25 -4.78 12.87 0.62
CA TYR A 25 -6.19 12.73 0.28
C TYR A 25 -6.38 11.47 -0.55
N GLU A 26 -7.27 10.59 -0.10
CA GLU A 26 -7.62 9.35 -0.77
C GLU A 26 -9.14 9.25 -0.88
N VAL A 27 -9.65 8.55 -1.89
CA VAL A 27 -11.07 8.23 -1.99
C VAL A 27 -11.25 6.75 -2.27
N VAL A 28 -12.12 6.10 -1.50
CA VAL A 28 -12.49 4.71 -1.69
C VAL A 28 -13.98 4.58 -1.64
N ALA A 29 -14.57 4.04 -2.70
CA ALA A 29 -16.02 3.86 -2.85
C ALA A 29 -16.83 5.15 -2.60
N GLY A 30 -16.24 6.32 -2.94
CA GLY A 30 -16.85 7.63 -2.78
C GLY A 30 -16.72 8.25 -1.38
N GLU A 31 -16.00 7.64 -0.46
CA GLU A 31 -15.67 8.19 0.86
C GLU A 31 -14.27 8.82 0.84
N LEU A 32 -14.16 10.09 1.30
CA LEU A 32 -12.90 10.82 1.39
C LEU A 32 -12.17 10.46 2.70
N PHE A 33 -10.90 10.11 2.57
CA PHE A 33 -9.97 9.91 3.67
C PHE A 33 -8.91 11.02 3.64
N VAL A 34 -8.69 11.64 4.78
CA VAL A 34 -7.69 12.72 4.95
C VAL A 34 -6.70 12.28 6.02
N THR A 35 -5.45 12.12 5.62
CA THR A 35 -4.38 11.63 6.49
C THR A 35 -3.32 12.70 6.70
N PRO A 36 -2.93 13.02 7.95
CA PRO A 36 -1.85 13.97 8.21
C PRO A 36 -0.49 13.41 7.81
N ALA A 37 0.52 14.28 7.80
CA ALA A 37 1.90 13.88 7.55
C ALA A 37 2.34 12.73 8.49
N PRO A 38 3.10 11.74 7.98
CA PRO A 38 3.51 10.57 8.73
C PRO A 38 4.56 10.90 9.79
N SER A 39 4.63 10.06 10.84
CA SER A 39 5.67 10.15 11.87
C SER A 39 7.04 9.70 11.35
N ALA A 40 8.12 10.08 12.05
CA ALA A 40 9.47 9.61 11.72
C ALA A 40 9.61 8.09 11.80
N THR A 41 8.94 7.43 12.74
CA THR A 41 8.93 5.97 12.87
C THR A 41 8.24 5.31 11.68
N HIS A 42 7.09 5.84 11.26
CA HIS A 42 6.43 5.40 10.04
C HIS A 42 7.36 5.52 8.81
N GLN A 43 8.03 6.66 8.64
CA GLN A 43 8.94 6.87 7.53
C GLN A 43 10.16 5.93 7.58
N ARG A 44 10.69 5.61 8.77
CA ARG A 44 11.76 4.60 8.90
C ARG A 44 11.29 3.23 8.45
N ALA A 45 10.07 2.82 8.81
CA ALA A 45 9.51 1.55 8.37
C ALA A 45 9.32 1.50 6.84
N VAL A 46 8.74 2.55 6.26
CA VAL A 46 8.59 2.67 4.80
C VAL A 46 9.94 2.60 4.10
N THR A 47 10.92 3.42 4.53
CA THR A 47 12.25 3.46 3.92
C THR A 47 12.99 2.12 4.09
N GLY A 48 12.93 1.52 5.28
CA GLY A 48 13.57 0.24 5.56
C GLY A 48 13.03 -0.90 4.68
N LEU A 49 11.71 -0.94 4.47
CA LEU A 49 11.06 -1.89 3.57
C LEU A 49 11.39 -1.60 2.10
N LEU A 50 11.33 -0.32 1.69
CA LEU A 50 11.65 0.10 0.32
C LEU A 50 13.05 -0.38 -0.09
N VAL A 51 14.06 -0.13 0.75
CA VAL A 51 15.43 -0.53 0.48
C VAL A 51 15.56 -2.05 0.32
N ARG A 52 14.92 -2.83 1.20
CA ARG A 52 14.97 -4.30 1.15
C ARG A 52 14.27 -4.87 -0.07
N LEU A 53 13.10 -4.33 -0.41
CA LEU A 53 12.38 -4.73 -1.64
C LEU A 53 13.12 -4.29 -2.90
N ALA A 54 13.70 -3.09 -2.92
CA ALA A 54 14.48 -2.60 -4.06
C ALA A 54 15.72 -3.47 -4.31
N ASN A 55 16.46 -3.84 -3.26
CA ASN A 55 17.62 -4.74 -3.37
C ASN A 55 17.21 -6.13 -3.90
N TYR A 56 16.07 -6.66 -3.44
CA TYR A 56 15.54 -7.92 -3.95
C TYR A 56 15.17 -7.83 -5.43
N LEU A 57 14.57 -6.72 -5.85
CA LEU A 57 14.08 -6.52 -7.22
C LEU A 57 15.16 -5.98 -8.17
N GLU A 58 16.34 -5.57 -7.68
CA GLU A 58 17.41 -5.00 -8.52
C GLU A 58 17.78 -5.87 -9.73
N HIS A 59 17.77 -7.18 -9.54
CA HIS A 59 18.10 -8.17 -10.57
C HIS A 59 16.86 -8.88 -11.14
N GLN A 60 15.68 -8.33 -10.89
CA GLN A 60 14.40 -8.90 -11.32
C GLN A 60 13.75 -7.99 -12.38
N PRO A 61 13.93 -8.28 -13.70
CA PRO A 61 13.48 -7.37 -14.75
C PRO A 61 11.95 -7.30 -14.91
N TRP A 62 11.22 -8.11 -14.17
CA TRP A 62 9.76 -8.23 -14.26
C TRP A 62 8.96 -7.36 -13.28
N ALA A 63 9.62 -6.66 -12.34
CA ALA A 63 8.92 -5.81 -11.38
C ALA A 63 9.77 -4.64 -10.89
N GLU A 64 9.11 -3.62 -10.37
CA GLU A 64 9.73 -2.51 -9.66
C GLU A 64 8.93 -2.13 -8.41
N VAL A 65 9.63 -1.67 -7.37
CA VAL A 65 9.03 -1.11 -6.16
C VAL A 65 9.07 0.40 -6.18
N LEU A 66 7.95 1.02 -5.83
CA LEU A 66 7.81 2.47 -5.72
C LEU A 66 7.16 2.84 -4.38
N ALA A 67 7.31 4.10 -3.98
CA ALA A 67 6.76 4.67 -2.76
C ALA A 67 5.85 5.86 -3.07
N SER A 68 4.87 6.11 -2.18
CA SER A 68 4.05 7.33 -2.23
C SER A 68 4.92 8.61 -2.09
N PRO A 69 4.40 9.76 -2.64
CA PRO A 69 3.04 9.95 -3.15
C PRO A 69 2.84 9.41 -4.57
N ALA A 70 1.75 8.65 -4.78
CA ALA A 70 1.39 8.08 -6.06
C ALA A 70 -0.13 7.89 -6.15
N ASP A 71 -0.78 8.65 -7.01
CA ASP A 71 -2.24 8.64 -7.20
C ASP A 71 -2.69 7.43 -8.02
N ILE A 72 -2.92 6.30 -7.38
CA ILE A 72 -3.37 5.07 -8.03
C ILE A 72 -4.89 5.03 -8.06
N SER A 73 -5.46 4.89 -9.25
CA SER A 73 -6.89 4.80 -9.49
C SER A 73 -7.22 3.58 -10.34
N PHE A 74 -7.90 2.61 -9.75
CA PHE A 74 -8.43 1.47 -10.49
C PHE A 74 -9.81 1.78 -11.12
N GLN A 75 -10.59 2.66 -10.48
CA GLN A 75 -11.93 3.08 -10.88
C GLN A 75 -12.13 4.58 -10.62
N ALA A 76 -13.18 5.18 -11.20
CA ALA A 76 -13.41 6.61 -11.13
C ALA A 76 -13.69 7.15 -9.71
N ASP A 77 -14.27 6.33 -8.83
CA ASP A 77 -14.59 6.65 -7.44
C ASP A 77 -13.52 6.10 -6.46
N MET A 78 -12.31 5.85 -6.97
CA MET A 78 -11.16 5.34 -6.23
C MET A 78 -9.89 6.11 -6.54
N LEU A 79 -9.20 6.56 -5.52
CA LEU A 79 -7.83 7.05 -5.57
C LEU A 79 -7.17 6.69 -4.25
N VAL A 80 -6.13 5.86 -4.31
CA VAL A 80 -5.34 5.44 -3.15
C VAL A 80 -3.87 5.73 -3.34
N GLN A 81 -3.19 5.92 -2.23
CA GLN A 81 -1.75 6.19 -2.18
C GLN A 81 -1.09 5.23 -1.19
N PRO A 82 -0.91 3.94 -1.54
CA PRO A 82 -0.23 3.00 -0.65
C PRO A 82 1.17 3.49 -0.31
N ASP A 83 1.62 3.27 0.92
CA ASP A 83 2.95 3.73 1.35
C ASP A 83 4.06 3.16 0.48
N LEU A 84 3.96 1.86 0.11
CA LEU A 84 4.79 1.18 -0.89
C LEU A 84 3.93 0.31 -1.80
N PHE A 85 4.39 0.10 -3.02
CA PHE A 85 3.75 -0.82 -3.94
C PHE A 85 4.75 -1.39 -4.94
N VAL A 86 4.46 -2.59 -5.42
CA VAL A 86 5.25 -3.26 -6.46
C VAL A 86 4.41 -3.41 -7.72
N LEU A 87 4.96 -2.93 -8.82
CA LEU A 87 4.36 -2.99 -10.16
C LEU A 87 5.01 -4.09 -10.99
N PRO A 88 4.24 -4.81 -11.81
CA PRO A 88 4.83 -5.62 -12.87
C PRO A 88 5.45 -4.74 -13.95
N ILE A 89 6.58 -5.17 -14.50
CA ILE A 89 7.17 -4.63 -15.72
C ILE A 89 6.89 -5.65 -16.82
N THR A 90 6.05 -5.29 -17.79
CA THR A 90 5.72 -6.20 -18.88
C THR A 90 6.67 -6.00 -20.06
N PRO A 91 7.02 -7.06 -20.80
CA PRO A 91 7.91 -6.94 -21.96
C PRO A 91 7.41 -5.96 -23.02
N ASP A 92 6.08 -5.87 -23.18
CA ASP A 92 5.45 -5.07 -24.23
C ASP A 92 5.27 -3.60 -23.85
N GLU A 93 4.95 -3.32 -22.57
CA GLU A 93 4.64 -1.96 -22.09
C GLU A 93 5.81 -1.31 -21.34
N GLY A 94 6.75 -2.11 -20.85
CA GLY A 94 7.87 -1.63 -20.02
C GLY A 94 7.41 -1.09 -18.66
N ARG A 95 8.11 -0.07 -18.19
CA ARG A 95 7.76 0.65 -16.95
C ARG A 95 6.67 1.67 -17.18
N VAL A 96 5.75 1.82 -16.23
CA VAL A 96 4.73 2.88 -16.30
C VAL A 96 5.39 4.26 -16.22
N LEU A 97 4.92 5.19 -17.06
CA LEU A 97 5.40 6.59 -17.07
C LEU A 97 4.49 7.53 -16.26
N GLY A 98 3.31 7.06 -15.88
CA GLY A 98 2.35 7.84 -15.10
C GLY A 98 1.38 6.96 -14.34
N TRP A 99 0.92 7.45 -13.20
CA TRP A 99 0.06 6.70 -12.27
C TRP A 99 -1.25 6.23 -12.91
N SER A 100 -1.77 6.95 -13.89
CA SER A 100 -2.99 6.58 -14.64
C SER A 100 -2.84 5.34 -15.52
N GLN A 101 -1.62 4.85 -15.74
CA GLN A 101 -1.34 3.63 -16.50
C GLN A 101 -1.38 2.37 -15.63
N ILE A 102 -1.34 2.52 -14.31
CA ILE A 102 -1.36 1.38 -13.38
C ILE A 102 -2.70 0.66 -13.49
N ARG A 103 -2.65 -0.66 -13.74
CA ARG A 103 -3.81 -1.54 -13.84
C ARG A 103 -3.85 -2.62 -12.78
N THR A 104 -2.68 -2.99 -12.26
CA THR A 104 -2.55 -4.01 -11.22
C THR A 104 -1.32 -3.74 -10.36
N LEU A 105 -1.33 -4.29 -9.15
CA LEU A 105 -0.20 -4.31 -8.24
C LEU A 105 0.14 -5.75 -7.88
N LEU A 106 1.41 -6.08 -7.82
CA LEU A 106 1.89 -7.35 -7.28
C LEU A 106 1.84 -7.33 -5.74
N LEU A 107 2.06 -6.14 -5.18
CA LEU A 107 2.05 -5.91 -3.74
C LEU A 107 1.60 -4.47 -3.47
N ALA A 108 0.77 -4.29 -2.45
CA ALA A 108 0.51 -3.01 -1.80
C ALA A 108 0.88 -3.11 -0.32
N VAL A 109 1.49 -2.08 0.25
CA VAL A 109 1.92 -2.03 1.65
C VAL A 109 1.44 -0.74 2.29
N GLU A 110 0.81 -0.86 3.46
CA GLU A 110 0.49 0.26 4.34
C GLU A 110 1.17 0.06 5.69
N VAL A 111 1.85 1.08 6.17
CA VAL A 111 2.40 1.11 7.52
C VAL A 111 1.37 1.79 8.43
N LEU A 112 0.88 1.09 9.43
CA LEU A 112 -0.19 1.59 10.27
C LEU A 112 0.19 2.87 11.01
N SER A 113 -0.78 3.76 11.07
CA SER A 113 -0.81 4.88 12.00
C SER A 113 -2.11 4.87 12.80
N PRO A 114 -2.20 5.53 13.97
CA PRO A 114 -3.45 5.61 14.72
C PRO A 114 -4.62 6.19 13.91
N SER A 115 -4.34 7.09 12.95
CA SER A 115 -5.35 7.74 12.11
C SER A 115 -5.84 6.88 10.96
N THR A 116 -5.04 5.93 10.46
CA THR A 116 -5.35 5.15 9.25
C THR A 116 -5.76 3.71 9.54
N ALA A 117 -5.43 3.16 10.70
CA ALA A 117 -5.56 1.74 11.03
C ALA A 117 -6.94 1.12 10.71
N ARG A 118 -8.03 1.88 10.93
CA ARG A 118 -9.37 1.41 10.57
C ARG A 118 -9.59 1.38 9.06
N ALA A 119 -9.14 2.41 8.35
CA ALA A 119 -9.28 2.48 6.90
C ALA A 119 -8.46 1.38 6.24
N ASP A 120 -7.22 1.17 6.67
CA ASP A 120 -6.32 0.16 6.11
C ASP A 120 -6.86 -1.25 6.31
N ARG A 121 -7.32 -1.59 7.56
CA ARG A 121 -7.83 -2.93 7.90
C ARG A 121 -9.22 -3.24 7.35
N GLN A 122 -10.06 -2.25 7.12
CA GLN A 122 -11.46 -2.48 6.74
C GLN A 122 -11.81 -2.03 5.34
N VAL A 123 -11.30 -0.89 4.89
CA VAL A 123 -11.68 -0.26 3.62
C VAL A 123 -10.68 -0.63 2.53
N LYS A 124 -9.40 -0.26 2.70
CA LYS A 124 -8.35 -0.52 1.70
C LYS A 124 -8.10 -2.02 1.51
N ARG A 125 -8.17 -2.82 2.59
CA ARG A 125 -8.09 -4.28 2.46
C ARG A 125 -9.12 -4.83 1.47
N ARG A 126 -10.39 -4.43 1.60
CA ARG A 126 -11.45 -4.89 0.67
C ARG A 126 -11.21 -4.41 -0.75
N LEU A 127 -10.78 -3.16 -0.89
CA LEU A 127 -10.41 -2.59 -2.17
C LEU A 127 -9.31 -3.43 -2.84
N TYR A 128 -8.17 -3.63 -2.18
CA TYR A 128 -7.05 -4.36 -2.77
C TYR A 128 -7.40 -5.83 -3.10
N GLN A 129 -8.30 -6.46 -2.31
CA GLN A 129 -8.82 -7.79 -2.65
C GLN A 129 -9.73 -7.76 -3.89
N GLN A 130 -10.63 -6.76 -4.01
CA GLN A 130 -11.53 -6.61 -5.17
C GLN A 130 -10.74 -6.34 -6.45
N GLU A 131 -9.72 -5.51 -6.39
CA GLU A 131 -8.82 -5.18 -7.50
C GLU A 131 -7.76 -6.28 -7.75
N ARG A 132 -7.83 -7.39 -7.02
CA ARG A 132 -6.96 -8.56 -7.16
C ARG A 132 -5.47 -8.22 -7.07
N VAL A 133 -5.12 -7.29 -6.19
CA VAL A 133 -3.72 -7.05 -5.81
C VAL A 133 -3.12 -8.36 -5.31
N GLY A 134 -1.93 -8.71 -5.77
CA GLY A 134 -1.31 -10.01 -5.48
C GLY A 134 -1.21 -10.31 -3.99
N GLU A 135 -0.63 -9.39 -3.23
CA GLU A 135 -0.66 -9.39 -1.77
C GLU A 135 -0.86 -7.96 -1.24
N TYR A 136 -1.50 -7.86 -0.08
CA TYR A 136 -1.62 -6.62 0.68
C TYR A 136 -1.04 -6.83 2.07
N TRP A 137 -0.06 -6.00 2.44
CA TRP A 137 0.59 -6.05 3.74
C TRP A 137 0.22 -4.83 4.57
N ILE A 138 -0.20 -5.07 5.80
CA ILE A 138 -0.40 -4.05 6.82
C ILE A 138 0.71 -4.23 7.85
N VAL A 139 1.63 -3.27 7.92
CA VAL A 139 2.79 -3.30 8.83
C VAL A 139 2.43 -2.58 10.12
N ASP A 140 2.29 -3.33 11.20
CA ASP A 140 2.03 -2.81 12.55
C ASP A 140 3.36 -2.72 13.31
N VAL A 141 3.94 -1.51 13.35
CA VAL A 141 5.24 -1.28 14.00
C VAL A 141 5.14 -1.43 15.52
N ASP A 142 4.02 -1.03 16.11
CA ASP A 142 3.81 -1.10 17.56
C ASP A 142 3.65 -2.55 18.02
N ALA A 143 2.89 -3.34 17.26
CA ALA A 143 2.70 -4.77 17.54
C ALA A 143 3.85 -5.66 16.99
N ARG A 144 4.78 -5.08 16.20
CA ARG A 144 5.92 -5.77 15.57
C ARG A 144 5.50 -6.99 14.74
N LEU A 145 4.51 -6.79 13.88
CA LEU A 145 3.97 -7.84 13.01
C LEU A 145 3.52 -7.27 11.65
N VAL A 146 3.28 -8.18 10.72
CA VAL A 146 2.66 -7.88 9.43
C VAL A 146 1.39 -8.71 9.30
N GLU A 147 0.26 -8.04 9.00
CA GLU A 147 -0.96 -8.68 8.54
C GLU A 147 -0.86 -8.86 7.03
N ARG A 148 -0.71 -10.09 6.58
CA ARG A 148 -0.65 -10.43 5.15
C ARG A 148 -2.01 -10.88 4.65
N TRP A 149 -2.46 -10.29 3.55
CA TRP A 149 -3.72 -10.57 2.90
C TRP A 149 -3.50 -10.93 1.43
N ARG A 150 -4.18 -11.97 0.97
CA ARG A 150 -4.31 -12.32 -0.45
C ARG A 150 -5.74 -12.07 -0.92
N ALA A 151 -5.98 -12.09 -2.21
CA ALA A 151 -7.29 -11.76 -2.79
C ALA A 151 -8.46 -12.60 -2.26
N THR A 152 -8.20 -13.84 -1.84
CA THR A 152 -9.24 -14.78 -1.38
C THR A 152 -9.28 -14.98 0.13
N ASP A 153 -8.43 -14.28 0.89
CA ASP A 153 -8.32 -14.50 2.33
C ASP A 153 -9.51 -13.88 3.08
N GLU A 154 -10.15 -14.66 3.95
CA GLU A 154 -11.17 -14.17 4.88
C GLU A 154 -10.55 -13.56 6.14
N ARG A 155 -9.35 -14.00 6.49
CA ARG A 155 -8.56 -13.54 7.65
C ARG A 155 -7.11 -13.34 7.24
N PRO A 156 -6.40 -12.40 7.89
CA PRO A 156 -4.98 -12.20 7.61
C PRO A 156 -4.15 -13.37 8.10
N GLU A 157 -3.08 -13.64 7.41
CA GLU A 157 -1.95 -14.35 7.99
C GLU A 157 -1.15 -13.36 8.84
N ILE A 158 -1.03 -13.65 10.13
CA ILE A 158 -0.24 -12.83 11.05
C ILE A 158 1.20 -13.33 11.06
N VAL A 159 2.12 -12.49 10.62
CA VAL A 159 3.54 -12.82 10.51
C VAL A 159 4.33 -11.94 11.48
N SER A 160 5.13 -12.56 12.38
CA SER A 160 5.94 -11.87 13.37
C SER A 160 7.40 -12.30 13.40
N THR A 161 7.79 -13.28 12.56
CA THR A 161 9.15 -13.81 12.51
C THR A 161 9.81 -13.60 11.17
N SER A 162 9.43 -14.36 10.14
CA SER A 162 9.98 -14.24 8.80
C SER A 162 8.86 -14.01 7.79
N LEU A 163 8.89 -12.89 7.11
CA LEU A 163 7.96 -12.56 6.04
C LEU A 163 8.56 -13.02 4.71
N ARG A 164 7.85 -13.92 4.03
CA ARG A 164 8.28 -14.46 2.75
C ARG A 164 7.30 -14.04 1.66
N TRP A 165 7.80 -13.53 0.53
CA TRP A 165 7.02 -13.14 -0.64
C TRP A 165 7.65 -13.66 -1.92
N GLN A 166 6.85 -14.32 -2.75
CA GLN A 166 7.31 -14.94 -4.00
C GLN A 166 6.23 -14.78 -5.08
N PRO A 167 6.14 -13.61 -5.73
CA PRO A 167 5.14 -13.37 -6.76
C PRO A 167 5.43 -14.12 -8.06
N GLU A 168 6.69 -14.44 -8.34
CA GLU A 168 7.15 -15.22 -9.50
C GLU A 168 7.78 -16.54 -9.03
N PRO A 169 7.11 -17.69 -9.29
CA PRO A 169 7.58 -18.98 -8.79
C PRO A 169 8.98 -19.41 -9.26
N SER A 170 9.44 -18.87 -10.39
CA SER A 170 10.76 -19.20 -10.94
C SER A 170 11.92 -18.49 -10.27
N THR A 171 11.64 -17.53 -9.39
CA THR A 171 12.66 -16.74 -8.68
C THR A 171 12.79 -17.15 -7.22
N ALA A 172 13.94 -16.82 -6.61
CA ALA A 172 14.08 -16.96 -5.16
C ALA A 172 13.07 -16.02 -4.46
N PRO A 173 12.51 -16.41 -3.30
CA PRO A 173 11.61 -15.54 -2.56
C PRO A 173 12.34 -14.32 -1.96
N PHE A 174 11.62 -13.24 -1.82
CA PHE A 174 11.97 -12.19 -0.86
C PHE A 174 11.77 -12.75 0.55
N GLU A 175 12.76 -12.56 1.42
CA GLU A 175 12.67 -12.97 2.81
C GLU A 175 13.10 -11.80 3.71
N LEU A 176 12.30 -11.52 4.75
CA LEU A 176 12.54 -10.44 5.70
C LEU A 176 12.43 -11.00 7.12
N ASP A 177 13.52 -10.89 7.89
CA ASP A 177 13.52 -11.10 9.34
C ASP A 177 12.78 -9.93 10.00
N LEU A 178 11.58 -10.16 10.52
CA LEU A 178 10.74 -9.12 11.12
C LEU A 178 11.28 -8.62 12.46
N PRO A 179 11.75 -9.45 13.39
CA PRO A 179 12.45 -8.98 14.58
C PRO A 179 13.57 -8.00 14.30
N GLU A 180 14.51 -8.34 13.40
CA GLU A 180 15.61 -7.46 13.01
C GLU A 180 15.09 -6.16 12.36
N PHE A 181 14.13 -6.27 11.45
CA PHE A 181 13.53 -5.12 10.80
C PHE A 181 12.90 -4.14 11.80
N PHE A 182 12.10 -4.63 12.75
CA PHE A 182 11.46 -3.78 13.74
C PHE A 182 12.46 -3.21 14.75
N ASP A 183 13.52 -3.94 15.09
CA ASP A 183 14.62 -3.42 15.92
C ASP A 183 15.30 -2.24 15.22
N ASP A 184 15.57 -2.35 13.91
CA ASP A 184 16.16 -1.25 13.12
C ASP A 184 15.23 -0.02 13.08
N VAL A 185 13.93 -0.22 12.85
CA VAL A 185 12.92 0.85 12.78
C VAL A 185 12.76 1.60 14.10
N LEU A 186 12.78 0.86 15.22
CA LEU A 186 12.53 1.38 16.56
C LEU A 186 13.80 1.81 17.30
N ARG A 187 14.99 1.58 16.73
CA ARG A 187 16.26 1.93 17.36
C ARG A 187 16.32 3.42 17.69
N THR A 188 16.42 3.70 18.97
CA THR A 188 16.72 5.02 19.53
C THR A 188 18.08 4.94 20.17
N HIS A 189 19.14 5.09 19.44
CA HIS A 189 20.58 5.06 19.82
C HIS A 189 20.93 4.53 21.22
#